data_e09551afbdc7cce70d7e9e2518d34a52
#
_entry.id   e09551afbdc7cce70d7e9e2518d34a52
#
_cell.length_a   1.000
_cell.length_b   1.000
_cell.length_c   1.000
_cell.angle_alpha   90.00
_cell.angle_beta   90.00
_cell.angle_gamma   90.00
#
_symmetry.space_group_name_H-M   'P 1'
#
loop_
_entity.id
_entity.type
_entity.pdbx_description
1 polymer ?
#
loop_
_entity_poly.entity_id
_entity_poly.type
_entity_poly.pdbx_seq_one_letter_code
_entity_poly.pdbx_strand_id
1 'polypeptide(L)'
;MYKIVRKKELNSAVTLMEIEAPFIAKKAKAGQFIIFRIDEMGERVPLTIAGYDREKGTVTIIFQKVGFSTIALGNLNEGDYIRDFVGPLGKPTPVEGKKKVCVVGGGVGCAIALPSAAAFKEAGAEVTVIIGFRSKDIVILEEEFKAVADRLILMTDDGSYGRHGLVTQPLKEMLEAGEEFDEVLAIGPIPMMKFVSLTTLPFGTHTSVSLNPIMVDGTGMCGGCRVTVGGETKFACVDGPEFDGHKVDFAELMKRNSVYRGREAEVTETHACRMDAMGKALIK
;
A
#
# COMPACT_ATOMS: atom_id res chain seq x y z
N MET A 1 -24.23 0.43 -0.69
CA MET A 1 -23.44 -0.40 0.25
C MET A 1 -22.74 -1.47 -0.54
N TYR A 2 -21.55 -1.89 -0.10
CA TYR A 2 -20.66 -2.80 -0.81
C TYR A 2 -20.44 -4.04 0.03
N LYS A 3 -20.77 -5.21 -0.49
CA LYS A 3 -20.75 -6.48 0.25
C LYS A 3 -19.32 -7.03 0.34
N ILE A 4 -18.94 -7.53 1.51
CA ILE A 4 -17.72 -8.31 1.71
C ILE A 4 -18.04 -9.75 1.29
N VAL A 5 -17.42 -10.23 0.21
CA VAL A 5 -17.67 -11.57 -0.34
C VAL A 5 -16.65 -12.60 0.10
N ARG A 6 -15.48 -12.15 0.54
CA ARG A 6 -14.42 -12.99 1.10
C ARG A 6 -13.59 -12.23 2.12
N LYS A 7 -13.17 -12.91 3.19
CA LYS A 7 -12.23 -12.43 4.19
C LYS A 7 -11.17 -13.50 4.48
N LYS A 8 -9.91 -13.10 4.56
CA LYS A 8 -8.79 -13.98 4.93
C LYS A 8 -7.81 -13.20 5.80
N GLU A 9 -7.50 -13.72 6.97
CA GLU A 9 -6.40 -13.23 7.79
C GLU A 9 -5.08 -13.76 7.19
N LEU A 10 -4.20 -12.85 6.76
CA LEU A 10 -2.89 -13.21 6.23
C LEU A 10 -1.87 -13.44 7.35
N ASN A 11 -2.00 -12.66 8.42
CA ASN A 11 -1.33 -12.84 9.71
C ASN A 11 -2.15 -12.14 10.80
N SER A 12 -1.66 -12.08 12.03
CA SER A 12 -2.37 -11.48 13.17
C SER A 12 -2.78 -10.00 12.97
N ALA A 13 -2.04 -9.27 12.14
CA ALA A 13 -2.24 -7.83 11.91
C ALA A 13 -2.80 -7.48 10.53
N VAL A 14 -2.70 -8.37 9.53
CA VAL A 14 -3.02 -8.07 8.13
C VAL A 14 -4.19 -8.93 7.66
N THR A 15 -5.19 -8.26 7.10
CA THR A 15 -6.41 -8.87 6.57
C THR A 15 -6.55 -8.60 5.07
N LEU A 16 -6.97 -9.60 4.32
CA LEU A 16 -7.42 -9.52 2.94
C LEU A 16 -8.94 -9.56 2.91
N MET A 17 -9.57 -8.67 2.15
CA MET A 17 -11.00 -8.70 1.85
C MET A 17 -11.23 -8.54 0.35
N GLU A 18 -12.19 -9.32 -0.18
CA GLU A 18 -12.75 -9.11 -1.51
C GLU A 18 -14.12 -8.45 -1.37
N ILE A 19 -14.30 -7.35 -2.07
CA ILE A 19 -15.49 -6.49 -1.98
C ILE A 19 -16.22 -6.52 -3.33
N GLU A 20 -17.51 -6.76 -3.32
CA GLU A 20 -18.36 -6.69 -4.50
C GLU A 20 -18.50 -5.24 -4.95
N ALA A 21 -17.79 -4.88 -6.05
CA ALA A 21 -17.71 -3.53 -6.58
C ALA A 21 -17.50 -3.56 -8.12
N PRO A 22 -18.48 -4.05 -8.90
CA PRO A 22 -18.29 -4.36 -10.33
C PRO A 22 -17.89 -3.14 -11.17
N PHE A 23 -18.40 -1.95 -10.87
CA PHE A 23 -18.04 -0.72 -11.60
C PHE A 23 -16.57 -0.32 -11.36
N ILE A 24 -16.04 -0.57 -10.16
CA ILE A 24 -14.64 -0.31 -9.81
C ILE A 24 -13.77 -1.39 -10.44
N ALA A 25 -14.09 -2.67 -10.24
CA ALA A 25 -13.35 -3.81 -10.77
C ALA A 25 -13.14 -3.71 -12.29
N LYS A 26 -14.18 -3.28 -13.04
CA LYS A 26 -14.13 -3.10 -14.49
C LYS A 26 -13.05 -2.10 -14.94
N LYS A 27 -12.79 -1.06 -14.15
CA LYS A 27 -11.90 0.07 -14.51
C LYS A 27 -10.57 0.06 -13.75
N ALA A 28 -10.46 -0.72 -12.70
CA ALA A 28 -9.27 -0.79 -11.84
C ALA A 28 -8.02 -1.19 -12.61
N LYS A 29 -6.89 -0.55 -12.25
CA LYS A 29 -5.54 -0.84 -12.71
C LYS A 29 -4.58 -0.82 -11.53
N ALA A 30 -3.42 -1.46 -11.67
CA ALA A 30 -2.35 -1.42 -10.66
C ALA A 30 -1.94 0.01 -10.29
N GLY A 31 -1.55 0.24 -9.05
CA GLY A 31 -1.18 1.56 -8.51
C GLY A 31 -2.36 2.44 -8.08
N GLN A 32 -3.59 2.10 -8.48
CA GLN A 32 -4.78 2.84 -8.07
C GLN A 32 -5.29 2.41 -6.68
N PHE A 33 -6.12 3.25 -6.07
CA PHE A 33 -6.66 3.03 -4.74
C PHE A 33 -8.17 3.31 -4.69
N ILE A 34 -8.77 2.94 -3.58
CA ILE A 34 -10.15 3.28 -3.21
C ILE A 34 -10.15 4.11 -1.92
N ILE A 35 -11.25 4.79 -1.66
CA ILE A 35 -11.56 5.31 -0.33
C ILE A 35 -12.78 4.59 0.19
N PHE A 36 -12.66 3.98 1.37
CA PHE A 36 -13.79 3.36 2.04
C PHE A 36 -14.28 4.19 3.23
N ARG A 37 -15.52 3.96 3.62
CA ARG A 37 -16.13 4.41 4.87
C ARG A 37 -17.09 3.33 5.34
N ILE A 38 -16.94 2.87 6.58
CA ILE A 38 -17.69 1.73 7.11
C ILE A 38 -19.16 2.06 7.28
N ASP A 39 -19.46 3.19 7.96
CA ASP A 39 -20.80 3.64 8.32
C ASP A 39 -20.92 5.18 8.24
N GLU A 40 -22.03 5.74 8.74
CA GLU A 40 -22.29 7.20 8.72
C GLU A 40 -21.30 8.01 9.52
N MET A 41 -20.80 7.46 10.61
CA MET A 41 -19.85 8.10 11.53
C MET A 41 -18.40 7.75 11.22
N GLY A 42 -18.19 6.82 10.29
CA GLY A 42 -16.87 6.33 9.91
C GLY A 42 -16.04 7.37 9.15
N GLU A 43 -14.74 7.29 9.37
CA GLU A 43 -13.77 8.08 8.62
C GLU A 43 -13.61 7.57 7.18
N ARG A 44 -13.19 8.46 6.30
CA ARG A 44 -12.81 8.12 4.93
C ARG A 44 -11.33 7.75 4.90
N VAL A 45 -11.04 6.50 4.55
CA VAL A 45 -9.67 5.96 4.57
C VAL A 45 -9.29 5.43 3.19
N PRO A 46 -8.14 5.85 2.63
CA PRO A 46 -7.62 5.33 1.38
C PRO A 46 -6.99 3.95 1.59
N LEU A 47 -7.29 3.02 0.70
CA LEU A 47 -6.59 1.73 0.59
C LEU A 47 -6.30 1.44 -0.87
N THR A 48 -5.08 1.01 -1.15
CA THR A 48 -4.70 0.63 -2.51
C THR A 48 -5.41 -0.65 -2.94
N ILE A 49 -5.77 -0.71 -4.21
CA ILE A 49 -6.34 -1.90 -4.83
C ILE A 49 -5.23 -2.95 -4.94
N ALA A 50 -5.33 -4.01 -4.13
CA ALA A 50 -4.39 -5.13 -4.12
C ALA A 50 -4.70 -6.17 -5.21
N GLY A 51 -5.88 -6.11 -5.80
CA GLY A 51 -6.30 -6.97 -6.90
C GLY A 51 -7.73 -6.66 -7.34
N TYR A 52 -8.12 -7.20 -8.48
CA TYR A 52 -9.48 -7.09 -8.98
C TYR A 52 -9.81 -8.27 -9.91
N ASP A 53 -11.06 -8.70 -9.86
CA ASP A 53 -11.60 -9.71 -10.76
C ASP A 53 -12.76 -9.10 -11.53
N ARG A 54 -12.58 -8.93 -12.85
CA ARG A 54 -13.58 -8.27 -13.71
C ARG A 54 -14.79 -9.16 -13.99
N GLU A 55 -14.62 -10.47 -13.96
CA GLU A 55 -15.71 -11.44 -14.20
C GLU A 55 -16.59 -11.55 -12.97
N LYS A 56 -15.98 -11.68 -11.79
CA LYS A 56 -16.71 -11.71 -10.52
C LYS A 56 -17.19 -10.31 -10.07
N GLY A 57 -16.64 -9.24 -10.64
CA GLY A 57 -16.95 -7.86 -10.23
C GLY A 57 -16.43 -7.54 -8.83
N THR A 58 -15.30 -8.11 -8.41
CA THR A 58 -14.74 -7.90 -7.07
C THR A 58 -13.45 -7.10 -7.09
N VAL A 59 -13.22 -6.36 -6.01
CA VAL A 59 -11.97 -5.63 -5.73
C VAL A 59 -11.37 -6.20 -4.45
N THR A 60 -10.09 -6.54 -4.50
CA THR A 60 -9.33 -7.01 -3.33
C THR A 60 -8.63 -5.85 -2.68
N ILE A 61 -8.81 -5.73 -1.37
CA ILE A 61 -8.03 -4.85 -0.49
C ILE A 61 -7.26 -5.68 0.52
N ILE A 62 -6.02 -5.28 0.81
CA ILE A 62 -5.21 -5.86 1.88
C ILE A 62 -4.75 -4.72 2.77
N PHE A 63 -5.02 -4.83 4.05
CA PHE A 63 -4.76 -3.74 4.99
C PHE A 63 -4.27 -4.26 6.33
N GLN A 64 -3.50 -3.43 7.01
CA GLN A 64 -3.05 -3.68 8.37
C GLN A 64 -4.01 -3.03 9.37
N LYS A 65 -4.36 -3.77 10.42
CA LYS A 65 -5.20 -3.29 11.54
C LYS A 65 -4.35 -2.44 12.49
N VAL A 66 -4.19 -1.13 12.21
CA VAL A 66 -3.30 -0.23 12.97
C VAL A 66 -4.00 0.95 13.61
N GLY A 67 -5.18 1.34 13.16
CA GLY A 67 -5.97 2.45 13.68
C GLY A 67 -7.44 2.10 13.75
N PHE A 68 -8.24 2.97 14.38
CA PHE A 68 -9.65 2.72 14.62
C PHE A 68 -10.40 2.19 13.39
N SER A 69 -10.33 2.89 12.26
CA SER A 69 -11.07 2.54 11.05
C SER A 69 -10.64 1.20 10.45
N THR A 70 -9.33 0.87 10.48
CA THR A 70 -8.84 -0.41 9.94
C THR A 70 -9.08 -1.57 10.90
N ILE A 71 -9.10 -1.34 12.21
CA ILE A 71 -9.52 -2.33 13.21
C ILE A 71 -11.01 -2.61 13.06
N ALA A 72 -11.84 -1.57 12.94
CA ALA A 72 -13.28 -1.72 12.73
C ALA A 72 -13.60 -2.44 11.41
N LEU A 73 -12.89 -2.11 10.31
CA LEU A 73 -13.00 -2.84 9.05
C LEU A 73 -12.62 -4.32 9.23
N GLY A 74 -11.52 -4.60 9.93
CA GLY A 74 -11.04 -5.95 10.22
C GLY A 74 -12.01 -6.79 11.06
N ASN A 75 -12.93 -6.16 11.80
CA ASN A 75 -13.96 -6.85 12.58
C ASN A 75 -15.21 -7.23 11.77
N LEU A 76 -15.39 -6.67 10.58
CA LEU A 76 -16.46 -7.08 9.67
C LEU A 76 -16.17 -8.49 9.10
N ASN A 77 -17.23 -9.22 8.76
CA ASN A 77 -17.18 -10.59 8.27
C ASN A 77 -17.68 -10.70 6.83
N GLU A 78 -17.50 -11.86 6.24
CA GLU A 78 -18.14 -12.20 4.97
C GLU A 78 -19.67 -12.08 5.11
N GLY A 79 -20.28 -11.41 4.13
CA GLY A 79 -21.69 -11.08 4.14
C GLY A 79 -22.02 -9.70 4.70
N ASP A 80 -21.14 -9.08 5.50
CA ASP A 80 -21.30 -7.71 5.98
C ASP A 80 -21.10 -6.69 4.86
N TYR A 81 -21.42 -5.42 5.13
CA TYR A 81 -21.42 -4.34 4.15
C TYR A 81 -20.55 -3.17 4.60
N ILE A 82 -19.83 -2.61 3.65
CA ILE A 82 -19.17 -1.30 3.75
C ILE A 82 -20.11 -0.26 3.14
N ARG A 83 -20.30 0.89 3.80
CA ARG A 83 -21.22 1.92 3.34
C ARG A 83 -20.78 2.55 2.04
N ASP A 84 -19.56 3.11 2.01
CA ASP A 84 -18.97 3.74 0.84
C ASP A 84 -17.68 3.04 0.44
N PHE A 85 -17.51 2.86 -0.87
CA PHE A 85 -16.33 2.29 -1.49
C PHE A 85 -16.13 2.97 -2.84
N VAL A 86 -15.32 4.02 -2.85
CA VAL A 86 -15.19 4.97 -3.96
C VAL A 86 -13.89 4.72 -4.71
N GLY A 87 -13.97 4.56 -6.01
CA GLY A 87 -12.79 4.32 -6.86
C GLY A 87 -13.14 3.90 -8.29
N PRO A 88 -12.15 3.49 -9.08
CA PRO A 88 -10.73 3.59 -8.79
C PRO A 88 -10.28 5.06 -8.79
N LEU A 89 -9.39 5.42 -7.87
CA LEU A 89 -8.82 6.76 -7.69
C LEU A 89 -7.31 6.73 -7.98
N GLY A 90 -6.74 7.88 -8.26
CA GLY A 90 -5.33 8.03 -8.59
C GLY A 90 -4.97 7.57 -10.00
N LYS A 91 -3.72 7.83 -10.38
CA LYS A 91 -3.16 7.37 -11.65
C LYS A 91 -2.69 5.94 -11.54
N PRO A 92 -2.83 5.12 -12.58
CA PRO A 92 -2.26 3.78 -12.59
C PRO A 92 -0.73 3.83 -12.70
N THR A 93 -0.06 2.77 -12.23
CA THR A 93 1.38 2.55 -12.44
C THR A 93 1.71 2.59 -13.93
N PRO A 94 2.67 3.44 -14.37
CA PRO A 94 3.07 3.52 -15.78
C PRO A 94 3.98 2.34 -16.14
N VAL A 95 3.43 1.30 -16.76
CA VAL A 95 4.16 0.07 -17.10
C VAL A 95 4.73 0.07 -18.52
N GLU A 96 4.24 0.94 -19.40
CA GLU A 96 4.57 0.92 -20.82
C GLU A 96 6.04 1.27 -21.09
N GLY A 97 6.69 0.54 -22.00
CA GLY A 97 8.06 0.80 -22.44
C GLY A 97 9.16 0.40 -21.45
N LYS A 98 8.81 -0.15 -20.29
CA LYS A 98 9.76 -0.66 -19.30
C LYS A 98 10.14 -2.10 -19.63
N LYS A 99 11.44 -2.40 -19.67
CA LYS A 99 11.99 -3.73 -20.01
C LYS A 99 12.56 -4.46 -18.81
N LYS A 100 13.19 -3.73 -17.88
CA LYS A 100 13.78 -4.29 -16.67
C LYS A 100 13.44 -3.40 -15.49
N VAL A 101 12.72 -3.95 -14.52
CA VAL A 101 12.21 -3.21 -13.38
C VAL A 101 12.54 -3.87 -12.04
N CYS A 102 12.70 -3.06 -11.00
CA CYS A 102 12.84 -3.54 -9.63
C CYS A 102 11.71 -2.98 -8.78
N VAL A 103 10.88 -3.87 -8.22
CA VAL A 103 9.78 -3.50 -7.32
C VAL A 103 10.19 -3.79 -5.89
N VAL A 104 10.20 -2.75 -5.03
CA VAL A 104 10.63 -2.84 -3.63
C VAL A 104 9.42 -2.65 -2.72
N GLY A 105 9.03 -3.70 -2.02
CA GLY A 105 7.91 -3.70 -1.06
C GLY A 105 8.39 -3.75 0.39
N GLY A 106 7.72 -3.03 1.31
CA GLY A 106 8.01 -3.08 2.74
C GLY A 106 6.79 -3.27 3.62
N GLY A 107 6.78 -4.31 4.45
CA GLY A 107 5.67 -4.63 5.34
C GLY A 107 4.35 -4.83 4.58
N VAL A 108 3.27 -4.16 5.01
CA VAL A 108 1.99 -4.21 4.28
C VAL A 108 2.07 -3.59 2.88
N GLY A 109 3.06 -2.74 2.60
CA GLY A 109 3.32 -2.21 1.27
C GLY A 109 3.60 -3.30 0.22
N CYS A 110 4.02 -4.48 0.63
CA CYS A 110 4.15 -5.65 -0.26
C CYS A 110 2.81 -6.00 -0.93
N ALA A 111 1.70 -5.91 -0.21
CA ALA A 111 0.38 -6.17 -0.76
C ALA A 111 -0.02 -5.18 -1.89
N ILE A 112 0.55 -3.98 -1.83
CA ILE A 112 0.36 -2.91 -2.80
C ILE A 112 1.36 -3.06 -3.97
N ALA A 113 2.56 -3.55 -3.70
CA ALA A 113 3.62 -3.78 -4.68
C ALA A 113 3.28 -4.93 -5.64
N LEU A 114 2.56 -5.95 -5.15
CA LEU A 114 2.23 -7.15 -5.94
C LEU A 114 1.47 -6.84 -7.24
N PRO A 115 0.36 -6.07 -7.24
CA PRO A 115 -0.35 -5.78 -8.49
C PRO A 115 0.49 -4.96 -9.47
N SER A 116 1.38 -4.08 -9.00
CA SER A 116 2.30 -3.34 -9.88
C SER A 116 3.37 -4.27 -10.47
N ALA A 117 3.93 -5.18 -9.67
CA ALA A 117 4.87 -6.20 -10.18
C ALA A 117 4.21 -7.09 -11.24
N ALA A 118 2.97 -7.55 -10.99
CA ALA A 118 2.19 -8.32 -11.96
C ALA A 118 1.94 -7.54 -13.25
N ALA A 119 1.57 -6.26 -13.14
CA ALA A 119 1.32 -5.41 -14.30
C ALA A 119 2.57 -5.16 -15.15
N PHE A 120 3.74 -4.98 -14.54
CA PHE A 120 5.02 -4.92 -15.25
C PHE A 120 5.32 -6.25 -15.96
N LYS A 121 5.09 -7.39 -15.29
CA LYS A 121 5.27 -8.72 -15.88
C LYS A 121 4.34 -8.95 -17.07
N GLU A 122 3.07 -8.61 -16.95
CA GLU A 122 2.08 -8.67 -18.04
C GLU A 122 2.46 -7.76 -19.22
N ALA A 123 3.10 -6.62 -18.97
CA ALA A 123 3.62 -5.73 -20.00
C ALA A 123 4.91 -6.24 -20.66
N GLY A 124 5.46 -7.39 -20.23
CA GLY A 124 6.63 -8.03 -20.80
C GLY A 124 7.97 -7.60 -20.20
N ALA A 125 7.98 -6.94 -19.06
CA ALA A 125 9.21 -6.57 -18.37
C ALA A 125 9.83 -7.78 -17.64
N GLU A 126 11.16 -7.76 -17.50
CA GLU A 126 11.89 -8.56 -16.52
C GLU A 126 11.70 -7.91 -15.14
N VAL A 127 11.11 -8.66 -14.21
CA VAL A 127 10.70 -8.12 -12.89
C VAL A 127 11.56 -8.71 -11.78
N THR A 128 12.41 -7.89 -11.18
CA THR A 128 13.06 -8.20 -9.90
C THR A 128 12.19 -7.64 -8.77
N VAL A 129 11.92 -8.45 -7.76
CA VAL A 129 11.16 -8.02 -6.58
C VAL A 129 12.01 -8.17 -5.33
N ILE A 130 12.04 -7.13 -4.51
CA ILE A 130 12.64 -7.14 -3.16
C ILE A 130 11.52 -6.87 -2.17
N ILE A 131 11.23 -7.83 -1.29
CA ILE A 131 10.23 -7.65 -0.22
C ILE A 131 10.91 -7.71 1.14
N GLY A 132 10.53 -6.77 2.02
CA GLY A 132 11.12 -6.66 3.35
C GLY A 132 10.09 -6.67 4.46
N PHE A 133 10.41 -7.39 5.51
CA PHE A 133 9.60 -7.52 6.71
C PHE A 133 10.48 -7.42 7.96
N ARG A 134 9.89 -7.18 9.13
CA ARG A 134 10.66 -7.18 10.39
C ARG A 134 11.10 -8.59 10.78
N SER A 135 10.21 -9.57 10.60
CA SER A 135 10.40 -10.96 11.04
C SER A 135 9.57 -11.92 10.18
N LYS A 136 9.85 -13.22 10.29
CA LYS A 136 9.19 -14.29 9.53
C LYS A 136 7.68 -14.35 9.71
N ASP A 137 7.21 -14.14 10.93
CA ASP A 137 5.78 -14.26 11.31
C ASP A 137 4.86 -13.24 10.65
N ILE A 138 5.43 -12.14 10.12
CA ILE A 138 4.67 -11.12 9.40
C ILE A 138 4.88 -11.14 7.88
N VAL A 139 5.59 -12.14 7.35
CA VAL A 139 5.73 -12.33 5.88
C VAL A 139 4.37 -12.65 5.26
N ILE A 140 4.05 -11.96 4.18
CA ILE A 140 2.81 -12.16 3.41
C ILE A 140 3.12 -12.27 1.91
N LEU A 141 2.28 -13.00 1.18
CA LEU A 141 2.23 -13.03 -0.30
C LEU A 141 3.52 -13.53 -0.98
N GLU A 142 4.35 -14.32 -0.29
CA GLU A 142 5.60 -14.82 -0.87
C GLU A 142 5.36 -15.66 -2.12
N GLU A 143 4.39 -16.58 -2.10
CA GLU A 143 4.06 -17.44 -3.22
C GLU A 143 3.47 -16.66 -4.40
N GLU A 144 2.66 -15.65 -4.11
CA GLU A 144 2.10 -14.76 -5.13
C GLU A 144 3.22 -13.95 -5.80
N PHE A 145 4.22 -13.49 -5.06
CA PHE A 145 5.39 -12.82 -5.64
C PHE A 145 6.27 -13.77 -6.47
N LYS A 146 6.47 -15.01 -6.02
CA LYS A 146 7.19 -16.03 -6.82
C LYS A 146 6.53 -16.30 -8.16
N ALA A 147 5.20 -16.18 -8.24
CA ALA A 147 4.46 -16.40 -9.47
C ALA A 147 4.64 -15.28 -10.50
N VAL A 148 4.98 -14.06 -10.09
CA VAL A 148 5.06 -12.87 -10.97
C VAL A 148 6.48 -12.35 -11.16
N ALA A 149 7.42 -12.63 -10.26
CA ALA A 149 8.78 -12.15 -10.31
C ALA A 149 9.71 -13.12 -11.07
N ASP A 150 10.61 -12.60 -11.90
CA ASP A 150 11.72 -13.37 -12.46
C ASP A 150 12.80 -13.62 -11.40
N ARG A 151 12.96 -12.67 -10.48
CA ARG A 151 13.85 -12.77 -9.32
C ARG A 151 13.16 -12.20 -8.08
N LEU A 152 13.02 -13.01 -7.03
CA LEU A 152 12.48 -12.59 -5.74
C LEU A 152 13.59 -12.63 -4.67
N ILE A 153 13.76 -11.51 -3.95
CA ILE A 153 14.64 -11.39 -2.80
C ILE A 153 13.78 -11.03 -1.59
N LEU A 154 13.73 -11.93 -0.61
CA LEU A 154 13.02 -11.73 0.65
C LEU A 154 14.02 -11.38 1.76
N MET A 155 13.74 -10.26 2.44
CA MET A 155 14.56 -9.72 3.53
C MET A 155 13.78 -9.74 4.84
N THR A 156 14.47 -10.03 5.95
CA THR A 156 13.93 -9.76 7.30
C THR A 156 14.96 -9.00 8.13
N ASP A 157 14.46 -8.00 8.88
CA ASP A 157 15.32 -7.12 9.68
C ASP A 157 16.04 -7.90 10.79
N ASP A 158 15.40 -8.95 11.35
CA ASP A 158 15.92 -9.79 12.41
C ASP A 158 16.67 -11.05 11.94
N GLY A 159 16.68 -11.30 10.61
CA GLY A 159 17.31 -12.48 10.01
C GLY A 159 16.57 -13.81 10.27
N SER A 160 15.33 -13.77 10.75
CA SER A 160 14.54 -14.97 11.07
C SER A 160 14.06 -15.74 9.83
N TYR A 161 14.08 -15.10 8.65
CA TYR A 161 13.70 -15.71 7.37
C TYR A 161 14.28 -14.96 6.18
N GLY A 162 14.58 -15.69 5.09
CA GLY A 162 15.18 -15.11 3.90
C GLY A 162 16.58 -14.55 4.18
N ARG A 163 16.88 -13.39 3.63
CA ARG A 163 18.16 -12.69 3.83
C ARG A 163 18.03 -11.68 4.96
N HIS A 164 19.02 -11.63 5.87
CA HIS A 164 19.08 -10.65 6.95
C HIS A 164 19.44 -9.26 6.43
N GLY A 165 18.71 -8.24 6.82
CA GLY A 165 19.01 -6.84 6.59
C GLY A 165 17.88 -6.07 5.90
N LEU A 166 18.20 -4.88 5.37
CA LEU A 166 17.24 -3.95 4.78
C LEU A 166 17.11 -4.15 3.26
N VAL A 167 15.94 -3.84 2.70
CA VAL A 167 15.64 -3.94 1.26
C VAL A 167 16.57 -3.11 0.37
N THR A 168 17.20 -2.07 0.91
CA THR A 168 18.16 -1.23 0.19
C THR A 168 19.50 -1.93 -0.06
N GLN A 169 19.86 -2.96 0.72
CA GLN A 169 21.13 -3.66 0.56
C GLN A 169 21.21 -4.45 -0.75
N PRO A 170 20.30 -5.38 -1.06
CA PRO A 170 20.34 -6.10 -2.34
C PRO A 170 20.14 -5.16 -3.53
N LEU A 171 19.33 -4.11 -3.41
CA LEU A 171 19.20 -3.10 -4.46
C LEU A 171 20.55 -2.41 -4.73
N LYS A 172 21.24 -1.97 -3.69
CA LYS A 172 22.54 -1.32 -3.82
C LYS A 172 23.58 -2.26 -4.45
N GLU A 173 23.65 -3.51 -3.98
CA GLU A 173 24.56 -4.52 -4.52
C GLU A 173 24.35 -4.76 -6.02
N MET A 174 23.10 -4.83 -6.48
CA MET A 174 22.79 -4.98 -7.90
C MET A 174 23.25 -3.77 -8.72
N LEU A 175 22.97 -2.56 -8.24
CA LEU A 175 23.38 -1.32 -8.90
C LEU A 175 24.91 -1.17 -8.93
N GLU A 176 25.62 -1.49 -7.84
CA GLU A 176 27.08 -1.50 -7.76
C GLU A 176 27.72 -2.57 -8.66
N ALA A 177 27.02 -3.68 -8.89
CA ALA A 177 27.42 -4.73 -9.86
C ALA A 177 27.16 -4.33 -11.33
N GLY A 178 26.62 -3.14 -11.58
CA GLY A 178 26.34 -2.63 -12.93
C GLY A 178 24.99 -3.09 -13.50
N GLU A 179 24.07 -3.62 -12.66
CA GLU A 179 22.71 -3.87 -13.14
C GLU A 179 21.96 -2.55 -13.37
N GLU A 180 21.35 -2.44 -14.53
CA GLU A 180 20.53 -1.28 -14.90
C GLU A 180 19.05 -1.63 -14.83
N PHE A 181 18.23 -0.72 -14.28
CA PHE A 181 16.78 -0.82 -14.25
C PHE A 181 16.16 0.41 -14.92
N ASP A 182 15.16 0.20 -15.78
CA ASP A 182 14.37 1.29 -16.36
C ASP A 182 13.51 1.99 -15.31
N GLU A 183 13.17 1.24 -14.25
CA GLU A 183 12.33 1.73 -13.15
C GLU A 183 12.65 0.97 -11.86
N VAL A 184 12.77 1.71 -10.76
CA VAL A 184 12.68 1.17 -9.40
C VAL A 184 11.39 1.72 -8.78
N LEU A 185 10.45 0.85 -8.44
CA LEU A 185 9.20 1.24 -7.77
C LEU A 185 9.26 0.85 -6.29
N ALA A 186 9.20 1.82 -5.38
CA ALA A 186 9.23 1.55 -3.94
C ALA A 186 7.89 1.85 -3.28
N ILE A 187 7.37 0.88 -2.51
CA ILE A 187 6.07 0.92 -1.85
C ILE A 187 6.18 0.41 -0.42
N GLY A 188 5.95 1.28 0.55
CA GLY A 188 6.04 0.90 1.96
C GLY A 188 6.15 2.10 2.91
N PRO A 189 6.77 1.92 4.07
CA PRO A 189 6.98 3.02 5.02
C PRO A 189 7.77 4.19 4.39
N ILE A 190 7.38 5.43 4.71
CA ILE A 190 8.02 6.63 4.16
C ILE A 190 9.55 6.62 4.33
N PRO A 191 10.12 6.22 5.49
CA PRO A 191 11.58 6.11 5.61
C PRO A 191 12.20 5.13 4.62
N MET A 192 11.55 3.96 4.39
CA MET A 192 12.04 2.98 3.40
C MET A 192 12.06 3.58 1.99
N MET A 193 10.97 4.21 1.56
CA MET A 193 10.88 4.85 0.23
C MET A 193 11.95 5.94 0.07
N LYS A 194 12.18 6.75 1.11
CA LYS A 194 13.27 7.74 1.14
C LYS A 194 14.63 7.08 0.93
N PHE A 195 14.94 6.02 1.68
CA PHE A 195 16.24 5.35 1.57
C PHE A 195 16.43 4.61 0.25
N VAL A 196 15.38 4.03 -0.32
CA VAL A 196 15.42 3.46 -1.69
C VAL A 196 15.77 4.57 -2.69
N SER A 197 15.10 5.72 -2.63
CA SER A 197 15.38 6.87 -3.51
C SER A 197 16.83 7.38 -3.36
N LEU A 198 17.34 7.46 -2.13
CA LEU A 198 18.73 7.84 -1.87
C LEU A 198 19.74 6.79 -2.39
N THR A 199 19.37 5.51 -2.38
CA THR A 199 20.21 4.42 -2.88
C THR A 199 20.34 4.47 -4.41
N THR A 200 19.28 4.79 -5.12
CA THR A 200 19.25 4.83 -6.60
C THR A 200 19.79 6.13 -7.19
N LEU A 201 19.74 7.23 -6.43
CA LEU A 201 20.12 8.56 -6.90
C LEU A 201 21.56 8.64 -7.49
N PRO A 202 22.62 8.07 -6.86
CA PRO A 202 23.96 8.11 -7.41
C PRO A 202 24.14 7.40 -8.75
N PHE A 203 23.24 6.46 -9.05
CA PHE A 203 23.24 5.66 -10.28
C PHE A 203 22.36 6.26 -11.39
N GLY A 204 21.62 7.34 -11.09
CA GLY A 204 20.68 7.96 -12.03
C GLY A 204 19.49 7.07 -12.42
N THR A 205 19.24 5.99 -11.67
CA THR A 205 18.15 5.07 -11.94
C THR A 205 16.81 5.71 -11.59
N HIS A 206 15.90 5.80 -12.56
CA HIS A 206 14.56 6.35 -12.32
C HIS A 206 13.85 5.61 -11.18
N THR A 207 13.31 6.36 -10.22
CA THR A 207 12.73 5.77 -9.01
C THR A 207 11.39 6.41 -8.69
N SER A 208 10.34 5.61 -8.75
CA SER A 208 9.01 6.01 -8.31
C SER A 208 8.72 5.51 -6.89
N VAL A 209 8.01 6.34 -6.13
CA VAL A 209 7.55 6.00 -4.77
C VAL A 209 6.04 6.19 -4.66
N SER A 210 5.34 5.19 -4.12
CA SER A 210 3.90 5.26 -3.91
C SER A 210 3.59 5.91 -2.56
N LEU A 211 3.25 7.19 -2.58
CA LEU A 211 3.07 8.00 -1.38
C LEU A 211 1.71 7.76 -0.71
N ASN A 212 1.72 7.78 0.61
CA ASN A 212 0.56 7.54 1.48
C ASN A 212 0.25 8.74 2.40
N PRO A 213 0.05 9.96 1.88
CA PRO A 213 -0.39 11.08 2.70
C PRO A 213 -1.82 10.86 3.20
N ILE A 214 -2.20 11.63 4.24
CA ILE A 214 -3.58 11.66 4.71
C ILE A 214 -4.50 12.09 3.58
N MET A 215 -5.54 11.30 3.30
CA MET A 215 -6.54 11.57 2.26
C MET A 215 -7.94 11.54 2.87
N VAL A 216 -8.80 12.47 2.43
CA VAL A 216 -10.20 12.53 2.86
C VAL A 216 -11.14 12.42 1.67
N ASP A 217 -10.97 13.31 0.67
CA ASP A 217 -11.87 13.42 -0.47
C ASP A 217 -11.49 12.45 -1.61
N GLY A 218 -10.24 12.43 -2.02
CA GLY A 218 -9.73 11.56 -3.09
C GLY A 218 -9.91 12.11 -4.51
N THR A 219 -10.48 13.30 -4.69
CA THR A 219 -10.77 13.91 -6.01
C THR A 219 -10.01 15.21 -6.24
N GLY A 220 -9.06 15.59 -5.37
CA GLY A 220 -8.25 16.80 -5.50
C GLY A 220 -8.87 18.06 -4.91
N MET A 221 -10.08 17.99 -4.34
CA MET A 221 -10.80 19.19 -3.86
C MET A 221 -10.33 19.66 -2.48
N CYS A 222 -10.11 18.76 -1.53
CA CYS A 222 -9.86 19.15 -0.12
C CYS A 222 -8.41 19.55 0.18
N GLY A 223 -7.45 19.21 -0.70
CA GLY A 223 -6.03 19.49 -0.49
C GLY A 223 -5.38 18.74 0.67
N GLY A 224 -6.07 17.79 1.31
CA GLY A 224 -5.55 16.99 2.43
C GLY A 224 -4.30 16.20 2.06
N CYS A 225 -4.27 15.64 0.86
CA CYS A 225 -3.21 14.77 0.35
C CYS A 225 -2.07 15.53 -0.38
N ARG A 226 -1.90 16.84 -0.14
CA ARG A 226 -0.83 17.58 -0.80
C ARG A 226 0.55 17.10 -0.35
N VAL A 227 1.45 17.04 -1.31
CA VAL A 227 2.85 16.65 -1.18
C VAL A 227 3.71 17.61 -1.99
N THR A 228 4.93 17.87 -1.58
CA THR A 228 5.87 18.68 -2.36
C THR A 228 6.78 17.77 -3.17
N VAL A 229 6.77 17.94 -4.50
CA VAL A 229 7.57 17.17 -5.46
C VAL A 229 8.26 18.13 -6.42
N GLY A 230 9.58 18.16 -6.42
CA GLY A 230 10.38 19.09 -7.23
C GLY A 230 10.12 20.58 -6.91
N GLY A 231 9.76 20.89 -5.66
CA GLY A 231 9.42 22.24 -5.23
C GLY A 231 7.97 22.66 -5.55
N GLU A 232 7.18 21.82 -6.21
CA GLU A 232 5.79 22.09 -6.55
C GLU A 232 4.82 21.31 -5.65
N THR A 233 3.71 21.93 -5.29
CA THR A 233 2.62 21.24 -4.60
C THR A 233 1.84 20.34 -5.56
N LYS A 234 1.76 19.05 -5.24
CA LYS A 234 0.94 18.05 -5.95
C LYS A 234 -0.10 17.46 -5.00
N PHE A 235 -1.16 16.92 -5.55
CA PHE A 235 -2.20 16.20 -4.79
C PHE A 235 -2.11 14.71 -5.08
N ALA A 236 -1.67 13.92 -4.12
CA ALA A 236 -1.41 12.49 -4.32
C ALA A 236 -2.64 11.71 -4.83
N CYS A 237 -3.85 12.17 -4.53
CA CYS A 237 -5.07 11.51 -4.98
C CYS A 237 -5.39 11.69 -6.47
N VAL A 238 -4.85 12.71 -7.14
CA VAL A 238 -5.12 12.99 -8.57
C VAL A 238 -3.86 13.09 -9.42
N ASP A 239 -2.72 13.54 -8.83
CA ASP A 239 -1.44 13.63 -9.53
C ASP A 239 -0.61 12.35 -9.40
N GLY A 240 -0.85 11.55 -8.32
CA GLY A 240 -0.18 10.31 -7.95
C GLY A 240 -1.13 9.12 -7.89
N PRO A 241 -0.88 8.17 -6.99
CA PRO A 241 -0.04 8.25 -5.78
C PRO A 241 1.47 8.09 -6.00
N GLU A 242 1.88 7.66 -7.19
CA GLU A 242 3.28 7.44 -7.54
C GLU A 242 3.95 8.73 -8.03
N PHE A 243 5.13 9.02 -7.50
CA PHE A 243 5.91 10.22 -7.82
C PHE A 243 7.40 9.90 -7.92
N ASP A 244 8.15 10.73 -8.66
CA ASP A 244 9.61 10.67 -8.73
C ASP A 244 10.22 10.83 -7.31
N GLY A 245 10.74 9.74 -6.77
CA GLY A 245 11.27 9.66 -5.41
C GLY A 245 12.48 10.58 -5.17
N HIS A 246 13.20 10.93 -6.21
CA HIS A 246 14.33 11.86 -6.11
C HIS A 246 13.88 13.32 -5.94
N LYS A 247 12.61 13.63 -6.18
CA LYS A 247 12.04 14.97 -6.08
C LYS A 247 11.10 15.18 -4.91
N VAL A 248 10.72 14.11 -4.19
CA VAL A 248 9.80 14.18 -3.05
C VAL A 248 10.45 14.84 -1.85
N ASP A 249 9.77 15.81 -1.23
CA ASP A 249 10.11 16.29 0.11
C ASP A 249 9.59 15.32 1.19
N PHE A 250 10.40 14.30 1.47
CA PHE A 250 10.09 13.31 2.50
C PHE A 250 10.02 13.89 3.91
N ALA A 251 10.72 14.99 4.20
CA ALA A 251 10.72 15.61 5.53
C ALA A 251 9.36 16.26 5.80
N GLU A 252 8.85 17.02 4.83
CA GLU A 252 7.50 17.59 4.90
C GLU A 252 6.45 16.49 5.00
N LEU A 253 6.52 15.45 4.16
CA LEU A 253 5.55 14.34 4.17
C LEU A 253 5.50 13.64 5.53
N MET A 254 6.64 13.33 6.14
CA MET A 254 6.70 12.72 7.48
C MET A 254 6.09 13.62 8.54
N LYS A 255 6.39 14.92 8.50
CA LYS A 255 5.83 15.91 9.42
C LYS A 255 4.31 16.00 9.28
N ARG A 256 3.79 16.03 8.06
CA ARG A 256 2.34 16.08 7.81
C ARG A 256 1.62 14.83 8.29
N ASN A 257 2.17 13.65 8.03
CA ASN A 257 1.57 12.38 8.46
C ASN A 257 1.61 12.17 9.99
N SER A 258 2.39 12.96 10.73
CA SER A 258 2.43 12.89 12.19
C SER A 258 1.44 13.81 12.91
N VAL A 259 0.75 14.73 12.20
CA VAL A 259 -0.06 15.82 12.80
C VAL A 259 -1.20 15.27 13.67
N TYR A 260 -1.82 14.16 13.30
CA TYR A 260 -2.98 13.61 14.00
C TYR A 260 -2.67 12.43 14.93
N ARG A 261 -1.41 11.97 15.02
CA ARG A 261 -1.02 10.77 15.80
C ARG A 261 -1.52 10.79 17.25
N GLY A 262 -1.44 11.93 17.93
CA GLY A 262 -1.93 12.04 19.31
C GLY A 262 -3.44 11.84 19.42
N ARG A 263 -4.21 12.43 18.51
CA ARG A 263 -5.68 12.28 18.47
C ARG A 263 -6.10 10.87 18.05
N GLU A 264 -5.39 10.27 17.11
CA GLU A 264 -5.62 8.88 16.67
C GLU A 264 -5.42 7.89 17.83
N ALA A 265 -4.39 8.07 18.64
CA ALA A 265 -4.15 7.26 19.83
C ALA A 265 -5.29 7.42 20.85
N GLU A 266 -5.70 8.64 21.15
CA GLU A 266 -6.80 8.95 22.09
C GLU A 266 -8.13 8.36 21.62
N VAL A 267 -8.45 8.47 20.32
CA VAL A 267 -9.67 7.88 19.75
C VAL A 267 -9.63 6.37 19.83
N THR A 268 -8.50 5.75 19.55
CA THR A 268 -8.34 4.29 19.62
C THR A 268 -8.55 3.78 21.05
N GLU A 269 -7.98 4.45 22.07
CA GLU A 269 -8.17 4.10 23.48
C GLU A 269 -9.61 4.29 23.96
N THR A 270 -10.25 5.41 23.58
CA THR A 270 -11.64 5.70 23.99
C THR A 270 -12.65 4.76 23.35
N HIS A 271 -12.43 4.34 22.10
CA HIS A 271 -13.30 3.38 21.43
C HIS A 271 -13.10 1.94 21.92
N ALA A 272 -11.89 1.53 22.23
CA ALA A 272 -11.63 0.24 22.88
C ALA A 272 -12.39 0.15 24.20
N CYS A 273 -12.39 1.23 25.00
CA CYS A 273 -13.14 1.33 26.26
C CYS A 273 -14.67 1.26 26.05
N ARG A 274 -15.20 1.88 24.98
CA ARG A 274 -16.65 1.82 24.65
C ARG A 274 -17.07 0.44 24.15
N MET A 275 -16.26 -0.22 23.31
CA MET A 275 -16.54 -1.58 22.83
C MET A 275 -16.55 -2.59 23.98
N ASP A 276 -15.62 -2.48 24.95
CA ASP A 276 -15.61 -3.31 26.16
C ASP A 276 -16.85 -3.05 27.05
N ALA A 277 -17.30 -1.82 27.14
CA ALA A 277 -18.49 -1.46 27.90
C ALA A 277 -19.78 -1.98 27.23
N MET A 278 -19.88 -1.93 25.90
CA MET A 278 -21.01 -2.49 25.13
C MET A 278 -21.02 -4.02 25.16
N GLY A 279 -19.85 -4.66 25.02
CA GLY A 279 -19.72 -6.12 25.13
C GLY A 279 -20.16 -6.66 26.50
N LYS A 280 -19.83 -5.95 27.59
CA LYS A 280 -20.28 -6.28 28.95
C LYS A 280 -21.77 -6.01 29.18
N ALA A 281 -22.41 -5.13 28.42
CA ALA A 281 -23.84 -4.86 28.48
C ALA A 281 -24.69 -5.89 27.73
N LEU A 282 -24.13 -6.57 26.71
CA LEU A 282 -24.80 -7.61 25.93
C LEU A 282 -24.74 -9.02 26.59
N ILE A 283 -23.90 -9.17 27.63
CA ILE A 283 -23.74 -10.43 28.38
C ILE A 283 -24.56 -10.41 29.69
N LYS A 284 -25.29 -9.35 29.99
CA LYS A 284 -26.27 -9.25 31.08
C LYS A 284 -27.71 -9.33 30.53
#